data_41b0e1914cd89b5aea906b7199905ca3
#
_entry.id   41b0e1914cd89b5aea906b7199905ca3
#
_cell.length_a   1.000
_cell.length_b   1.000
_cell.length_c   1.000
_cell.angle_alpha   90.00
_cell.angle_beta   90.00
_cell.angle_gamma   90.00
#
_symmetry.space_group_name_H-M   'P 1'
#
loop_
_entity.id
_entity.type
_entity.pdbx_description
1 polymer ?
#
loop_
_entity_poly.entity_id
_entity_poly.type
_entity_poly.pdbx_seq_one_letter_code
_entity_poly.pdbx_strand_id
1 'polypeptide(L)'
;MLTISDHPWPGFTPDLLSIILVTAIQAKGTVLIHQKMFESRLFFVDRLIEMGAQIILCDPHRATVVGFDRKQTLKGIRMSSPDIRAGVSLLIAAMSATGTSIIDNIEQIDRGYQNIDTRLNSIGAEIVRI
;
A
#
# COMPACT_ATOMS: atom_id res chain seq x y z
N MET A 1 -18.89 9.59 -0.74
CA MET A 1 -17.44 9.27 -0.58
C MET A 1 -17.22 8.69 0.79
N LEU A 2 -16.52 7.58 0.86
CA LEU A 2 -16.17 6.94 2.13
C LEU A 2 -14.93 7.61 2.72
N THR A 3 -14.95 7.88 4.02
CA THR A 3 -13.77 8.39 4.74
C THR A 3 -13.31 7.33 5.74
N ILE A 4 -12.01 7.00 5.70
CA ILE A 4 -11.38 6.08 6.63
C ILE A 4 -10.30 6.84 7.41
N SER A 5 -10.40 6.81 8.74
CA SER A 5 -9.45 7.47 9.63
C SER A 5 -8.93 6.47 10.65
N ASP A 6 -7.65 6.60 11.02
CA ASP A 6 -7.10 5.82 12.11
C ASP A 6 -7.51 6.39 13.47
N HIS A 7 -7.62 5.52 14.45
CA HIS A 7 -8.01 5.87 15.82
C HIS A 7 -7.42 4.87 16.81
N PRO A 8 -7.23 5.28 18.07
CA PRO A 8 -6.92 4.32 19.14
C PRO A 8 -8.01 3.26 19.25
N TRP A 9 -7.65 2.11 19.80
CA TRP A 9 -8.61 1.03 20.04
C TRP A 9 -9.89 1.56 20.74
N PRO A 10 -11.12 1.18 20.32
CA PRO A 10 -11.44 0.17 19.28
C PRO A 10 -11.63 0.75 17.86
N GLY A 11 -11.06 1.90 17.55
CA GLY A 11 -11.13 2.44 16.21
C GLY A 11 -10.26 1.68 15.23
N PHE A 12 -10.20 2.14 13.98
CA PHE A 12 -9.40 1.50 12.94
C PHE A 12 -7.91 1.66 13.24
N THR A 13 -7.18 0.54 13.27
CA THR A 13 -5.76 0.57 13.65
C THR A 13 -4.90 1.27 12.59
N PRO A 14 -3.99 2.17 13.02
CA PRO A 14 -3.09 2.84 12.08
C PRO A 14 -2.14 1.88 11.36
N ASP A 15 -1.86 0.71 11.92
CA ASP A 15 -0.97 -0.27 11.30
C ASP A 15 -1.54 -0.86 10.01
N LEU A 16 -2.85 -0.83 9.83
CA LEU A 16 -3.51 -1.35 8.63
C LEU A 16 -3.94 -0.25 7.66
N LEU A 17 -3.69 1.02 7.97
CA LEU A 17 -4.19 2.11 7.15
C LEU A 17 -3.56 2.13 5.75
N SER A 18 -2.28 1.85 5.65
CA SER A 18 -1.60 1.77 4.35
C SER A 18 -2.12 0.60 3.51
N ILE A 19 -2.47 -0.51 4.16
CA ILE A 19 -3.02 -1.68 3.48
C ILE A 19 -4.40 -1.38 2.92
N ILE A 20 -5.26 -0.71 3.69
CA ILE A 20 -6.60 -0.36 3.21
C ILE A 20 -6.53 0.68 2.09
N LEU A 21 -5.54 1.58 2.12
CA LEU A 21 -5.32 2.53 1.04
C LEU A 21 -5.01 1.80 -0.27
N VAL A 22 -4.10 0.82 -0.24
CA VAL A 22 -3.78 0.01 -1.43
C VAL A 22 -5.01 -0.76 -1.90
N THR A 23 -5.80 -1.29 -0.99
CA THR A 23 -7.05 -1.98 -1.33
C THR A 23 -8.02 -1.03 -2.03
N ALA A 24 -8.11 0.23 -1.57
CA ALA A 24 -8.99 1.23 -2.15
C ALA A 24 -8.65 1.55 -3.61
N ILE A 25 -7.39 1.36 -4.03
CA ILE A 25 -6.98 1.59 -5.44
C ILE A 25 -7.78 0.71 -6.40
N GLN A 26 -8.12 -0.51 -6.01
CA GLN A 26 -8.87 -1.44 -6.84
C GLN A 26 -10.38 -1.39 -6.59
N ALA A 27 -10.82 -0.69 -5.57
CA ALA A 27 -12.22 -0.62 -5.20
C ALA A 27 -13.00 0.29 -6.15
N LYS A 28 -14.33 0.21 -6.07
CA LYS A 28 -15.21 1.09 -6.80
C LYS A 28 -15.48 2.34 -5.97
N GLY A 29 -15.31 3.51 -6.59
CA GLY A 29 -15.61 4.80 -5.97
C GLY A 29 -14.38 5.50 -5.41
N THR A 30 -14.61 6.56 -4.67
CA THR A 30 -13.57 7.43 -4.12
C THR A 30 -13.52 7.29 -2.60
N VAL A 31 -12.32 7.13 -2.05
CA VAL A 31 -12.10 6.97 -0.61
C VAL A 31 -11.14 8.03 -0.14
N LEU A 32 -11.49 8.73 0.96
CA LEU A 32 -10.58 9.63 1.65
C LEU A 32 -9.91 8.87 2.80
N ILE A 33 -8.60 8.81 2.77
CA ILE A 33 -7.79 8.19 3.82
C ILE A 33 -7.19 9.30 4.67
N HIS A 34 -7.47 9.28 5.97
CA HIS A 34 -6.97 10.28 6.90
C HIS A 34 -6.18 9.59 8.02
N GLN A 35 -4.87 9.78 8.01
CA GLN A 35 -3.96 9.25 9.03
C GLN A 35 -3.66 10.34 10.06
N LYS A 36 -4.27 10.20 11.24
CA LYS A 36 -4.20 11.22 12.30
C LYS A 36 -3.07 10.96 13.29
N MET A 37 -2.74 9.70 13.54
CA MET A 37 -1.94 9.30 14.69
C MET A 37 -0.43 9.40 14.46
N PHE A 38 0.03 9.31 13.20
CA PHE A 38 1.46 9.36 12.88
C PHE A 38 1.71 10.36 11.76
N GLU A 39 2.77 11.14 11.89
CA GLU A 39 3.17 12.08 10.85
C GLU A 39 3.82 11.36 9.67
N SER A 40 3.65 11.93 8.47
CA SER A 40 4.38 11.56 7.26
C SER A 40 4.20 10.11 6.81
N ARG A 41 3.16 9.41 7.29
CA ARG A 41 2.93 8.01 6.94
C ARG A 41 2.39 7.81 5.53
N LEU A 42 1.91 8.86 4.88
CA LEU A 42 1.37 8.77 3.54
C LEU A 42 2.38 9.07 2.44
N PHE A 43 3.65 9.28 2.77
CA PHE A 43 4.68 9.56 1.76
C PHE A 43 4.87 8.42 0.76
N PHE A 44 4.57 7.19 1.15
CA PHE A 44 4.68 6.03 0.25
C PHE A 44 3.72 6.11 -0.94
N VAL A 45 2.69 6.96 -0.89
CA VAL A 45 1.73 7.09 -2.00
C VAL A 45 2.39 7.57 -3.29
N ASP A 46 3.53 8.27 -3.22
CA ASP A 46 4.26 8.67 -4.41
C ASP A 46 4.64 7.45 -5.26
N ARG A 47 5.01 6.34 -4.63
CA ARG A 47 5.33 5.11 -5.34
C ARG A 47 4.10 4.50 -5.99
N LEU A 48 2.96 4.58 -5.31
CA LEU A 48 1.69 4.10 -5.88
C LEU A 48 1.27 4.95 -7.08
N ILE A 49 1.48 6.26 -7.01
CA ILE A 49 1.18 7.15 -8.15
C ILE A 49 2.09 6.82 -9.33
N GLU A 50 3.37 6.55 -9.11
CA GLU A 50 4.29 6.11 -10.15
C GLU A 50 3.82 4.79 -10.80
N MET A 51 3.19 3.91 -10.01
CA MET A 51 2.63 2.67 -10.51
C MET A 51 1.33 2.88 -11.30
N GLY A 52 0.78 4.08 -11.29
CA GLY A 52 -0.43 4.42 -12.03
C GLY A 52 -1.67 4.63 -11.19
N ALA A 53 -1.58 4.58 -9.86
CA ALA A 53 -2.72 4.81 -8.99
C ALA A 53 -3.24 6.25 -9.10
N GLN A 54 -4.55 6.41 -9.01
CA GLN A 54 -5.21 7.72 -9.03
C GLN A 54 -5.38 8.20 -7.59
N ILE A 55 -4.36 8.87 -7.08
CA ILE A 55 -4.33 9.36 -5.70
C ILE A 55 -4.00 10.84 -5.70
N ILE A 56 -4.78 11.62 -4.96
CA ILE A 56 -4.49 13.03 -4.70
C ILE A 56 -4.05 13.14 -3.24
N LEU A 57 -2.78 13.50 -3.04
CA LEU A 57 -2.25 13.72 -1.70
C LEU A 57 -2.62 15.14 -1.27
N CYS A 58 -3.62 15.28 -0.40
CA CYS A 58 -4.12 16.58 0.03
C CYS A 58 -3.16 17.27 0.99
N ASP A 59 -2.57 16.49 1.91
CA ASP A 59 -1.53 16.91 2.84
C ASP A 59 -0.81 15.65 3.35
N PRO A 60 0.22 15.76 4.23
CA PRO A 60 0.95 14.56 4.69
C PRO A 60 0.09 13.53 5.41
N HIS A 61 -1.13 13.89 5.81
CA HIS A 61 -2.02 13.02 6.59
C HIS A 61 -3.27 12.58 5.83
N ARG A 62 -3.60 13.20 4.70
CA ARG A 62 -4.83 12.93 3.96
C ARG A 62 -4.58 12.68 2.50
N ALA A 63 -5.15 11.61 1.99
CA ALA A 63 -5.07 11.25 0.57
C ALA A 63 -6.44 10.83 0.07
N THR A 64 -6.81 11.30 -1.12
CA THR A 64 -8.03 10.87 -1.81
C THR A 64 -7.65 9.84 -2.85
N VAL A 65 -8.22 8.64 -2.73
CA VAL A 65 -7.96 7.54 -3.65
C VAL A 65 -9.17 7.35 -4.55
N VAL A 66 -8.96 7.46 -5.87
CA VAL A 66 -9.99 7.15 -6.86
C VAL A 66 -9.78 5.72 -7.31
N GLY A 67 -10.71 4.84 -6.99
CA GLY A 67 -10.58 3.42 -7.27
C GLY A 67 -10.73 3.10 -8.75
N PHE A 68 -10.04 2.06 -9.20
CA PHE A 68 -10.10 1.60 -10.58
C PHE A 68 -11.34 0.76 -10.90
N ASP A 69 -12.06 0.30 -9.89
CA ASP A 69 -13.17 -0.66 -10.05
C ASP A 69 -12.71 -1.90 -10.85
N ARG A 70 -11.44 -2.30 -10.66
CA ARG A 70 -10.78 -3.42 -11.35
C ARG A 70 -10.70 -3.27 -12.88
N LYS A 71 -10.97 -2.08 -13.40
CA LYS A 71 -10.92 -1.83 -14.85
C LYS A 71 -9.52 -1.53 -15.35
N GLN A 72 -8.62 -1.12 -14.46
CA GLN A 72 -7.22 -0.85 -14.76
C GLN A 72 -6.34 -1.59 -13.76
N THR A 73 -5.05 -1.70 -14.09
CA THR A 73 -4.07 -2.30 -13.19
C THR A 73 -2.90 -1.35 -12.97
N LEU A 74 -2.24 -1.51 -11.82
CA LEU A 74 -0.98 -0.84 -11.56
C LEU A 74 0.13 -1.43 -12.44
N LYS A 75 1.19 -0.66 -12.66
CA LYS A 75 2.36 -1.11 -13.41
C LYS A 75 3.49 -1.44 -12.46
N GLY A 76 4.26 -2.49 -12.75
CA GLY A 76 5.43 -2.84 -11.98
C GLY A 76 6.52 -1.77 -12.11
N ILE A 77 7.13 -1.40 -10.98
CA ILE A 77 8.24 -0.46 -10.91
C ILE A 77 9.29 -0.95 -9.92
N ARG A 78 10.47 -0.34 -9.98
CA ARG A 78 11.48 -0.54 -8.94
C ARG A 78 11.28 0.49 -7.84
N MET A 79 11.27 0.04 -6.59
CA MET A 79 11.02 0.90 -5.44
C MET A 79 11.79 0.39 -4.23
N SER A 80 11.91 1.24 -3.20
CA SER A 80 12.54 0.90 -1.94
C SER A 80 11.50 0.92 -0.82
N SER A 81 11.57 -0.05 0.07
CA SER A 81 10.67 -0.11 1.22
C SER A 81 11.02 1.00 2.21
N PRO A 82 10.09 1.94 2.51
CA PRO A 82 10.40 3.04 3.43
C PRO A 82 10.34 2.64 4.90
N ASP A 83 9.42 1.75 5.28
CA ASP A 83 9.30 1.23 6.64
C ASP A 83 8.51 -0.09 6.62
N ILE A 84 8.30 -0.67 7.80
CA ILE A 84 7.62 -1.97 7.91
C ILE A 84 6.20 -1.91 7.35
N ARG A 85 5.43 -0.90 7.73
CA ARG A 85 4.01 -0.80 7.36
C ARG A 85 3.83 -0.45 5.90
N ALA A 86 4.52 0.58 5.46
CA ALA A 86 4.43 1.03 4.07
C ALA A 86 5.08 0.02 3.12
N GLY A 87 6.15 -0.64 3.56
CA GLY A 87 6.83 -1.66 2.75
C GLY A 87 5.90 -2.81 2.38
N VAL A 88 5.14 -3.34 3.35
CA VAL A 88 4.22 -4.44 3.06
C VAL A 88 3.07 -3.97 2.17
N SER A 89 2.63 -2.72 2.29
CA SER A 89 1.60 -2.17 1.41
C SER A 89 2.08 -2.07 -0.03
N LEU A 90 3.33 -1.66 -0.24
CA LEU A 90 3.94 -1.63 -1.57
C LEU A 90 4.09 -3.03 -2.13
N LEU A 91 4.39 -4.03 -1.29
CA LEU A 91 4.44 -5.42 -1.72
C LEU A 91 3.06 -5.89 -2.20
N ILE A 92 1.99 -5.57 -1.48
CA ILE A 92 0.63 -5.91 -1.89
C ILE A 92 0.28 -5.21 -3.21
N ALA A 93 0.64 -3.94 -3.36
CA ALA A 93 0.43 -3.21 -4.61
C ALA A 93 1.17 -3.88 -5.77
N ALA A 94 2.42 -4.29 -5.54
CA ALA A 94 3.23 -4.97 -6.56
C ALA A 94 2.60 -6.30 -6.98
N MET A 95 2.01 -7.04 -6.03
CA MET A 95 1.31 -8.29 -6.35
C MET A 95 0.09 -8.08 -7.23
N SER A 96 -0.56 -6.93 -7.13
CA SER A 96 -1.72 -6.58 -7.95
C SER A 96 -1.35 -5.91 -9.26
N ALA A 97 -0.07 -5.59 -9.47
CA ALA A 97 0.40 -4.86 -10.65
C ALA A 97 0.65 -5.79 -11.82
N THR A 98 0.61 -5.22 -13.03
CA THR A 98 1.00 -5.90 -14.26
C THR A 98 2.51 -5.73 -14.45
N GLY A 99 3.20 -6.81 -14.80
CA GLY A 99 4.65 -6.80 -15.00
C GLY A 99 5.39 -7.16 -13.72
N THR A 100 6.68 -6.82 -13.68
CA THR A 100 7.56 -7.15 -12.58
C THR A 100 7.89 -5.90 -11.77
N SER A 101 7.76 -5.98 -10.45
CA SER A 101 8.21 -4.95 -9.52
C SER A 101 9.43 -5.45 -8.76
N ILE A 102 10.35 -4.53 -8.48
CA ILE A 102 11.54 -4.83 -7.67
C ILE A 102 11.46 -3.95 -6.42
N ILE A 103 11.51 -4.57 -5.25
CA ILE A 103 11.47 -3.86 -3.97
C ILE A 103 12.82 -4.04 -3.28
N ASP A 104 13.51 -2.93 -3.09
CA ASP A 104 14.77 -2.88 -2.35
C ASP A 104 14.52 -2.60 -0.86
N ASN A 105 15.55 -2.78 -0.03
CA ASN A 105 15.51 -2.49 1.41
C ASN A 105 14.44 -3.31 2.14
N ILE A 106 14.34 -4.58 1.81
CA ILE A 106 13.30 -5.47 2.35
C ILE A 106 13.52 -5.86 3.81
N GLU A 107 14.66 -5.53 4.41
CA GLU A 107 14.89 -5.78 5.83
C GLU A 107 13.80 -5.15 6.70
N GLN A 108 13.25 -4.02 6.27
CA GLN A 108 12.16 -3.37 6.99
C GLN A 108 10.89 -4.24 6.99
N ILE A 109 10.63 -4.94 5.89
CA ILE A 109 9.48 -5.85 5.79
C ILE A 109 9.75 -7.11 6.63
N ASP A 110 10.95 -7.68 6.52
CA ASP A 110 11.32 -8.89 7.22
C ASP A 110 11.22 -8.74 8.75
N ARG A 111 11.49 -7.56 9.27
CA ARG A 111 11.40 -7.30 10.72
C ARG A 111 9.98 -7.42 11.25
N GLY A 112 8.97 -7.09 10.44
CA GLY A 112 7.57 -7.11 10.85
C GLY A 112 6.81 -8.35 10.40
N TYR A 113 7.28 -9.01 9.35
CA TYR A 113 6.55 -10.10 8.71
C TYR A 113 7.52 -11.24 8.36
N GLN A 114 7.63 -12.19 9.26
CA GLN A 114 8.57 -13.31 9.09
C GLN A 114 8.20 -14.17 7.88
N ASN A 115 9.15 -14.37 6.98
CA ASN A 115 9.00 -15.21 5.78
C ASN A 115 7.76 -14.85 4.96
N ILE A 116 7.49 -13.55 4.78
CA ILE A 116 6.30 -13.07 4.08
C ILE A 116 6.25 -13.59 2.64
N ASP A 117 7.39 -13.68 1.96
CA ASP A 117 7.48 -14.19 0.60
C ASP A 117 7.04 -15.67 0.51
N THR A 118 7.54 -16.53 1.39
CA THR A 118 7.14 -17.93 1.44
C THR A 118 5.66 -18.09 1.75
N ARG A 119 5.16 -17.31 2.71
CA ARG A 119 3.76 -17.38 3.12
C ARG A 119 2.81 -16.91 2.02
N LEU A 120 3.15 -15.83 1.32
CA LEU A 120 2.33 -15.34 0.21
C LEU A 120 2.42 -16.26 -1.01
N ASN A 121 3.60 -16.82 -1.29
CA ASN A 121 3.75 -17.79 -2.38
C ASN A 121 2.89 -19.03 -2.17
N SER A 122 2.66 -19.41 -0.92
CA SER A 122 1.82 -20.57 -0.60
C SER A 122 0.35 -20.36 -0.96
N ILE A 123 -0.08 -19.13 -1.17
CA ILE A 123 -1.45 -18.79 -1.59
C ILE A 123 -1.52 -18.24 -3.01
N GLY A 124 -0.47 -18.38 -3.79
CA GLY A 124 -0.48 -18.09 -5.22
C GLY A 124 0.35 -16.91 -5.70
N ALA A 125 1.09 -16.23 -4.84
CA ALA A 125 1.98 -15.15 -5.26
C ALA A 125 3.24 -15.72 -5.95
N GLU A 126 3.89 -14.88 -6.74
CA GLU A 126 5.16 -15.21 -7.40
C GLU A 126 6.23 -14.22 -6.95
N ILE A 127 6.80 -14.46 -5.77
CA ILE A 127 7.80 -13.60 -5.16
C ILE A 127 9.13 -14.35 -5.11
N VAL A 128 10.20 -13.71 -5.60
CA VAL A 128 11.54 -14.27 -5.63
C VAL A 128 12.49 -13.32 -4.92
N ARG A 129 13.31 -13.86 -4.00
CA ARG A 129 14.41 -13.10 -3.39
C ARG A 129 15.65 -13.19 -4.27
N ILE A 130 16.26 -12.06 -4.49
CA ILE A 130 17.49 -11.99 -5.29
C ILE A 130 18.63 -11.35 -4.51
#